data_e7f6eecdc04228fa83bc1d8d2a07e237
#
_entry.id   e7f6eecdc04228fa83bc1d8d2a07e237
#
_cell.length_a   1.000
_cell.length_b   1.000
_cell.length_c   1.000
_cell.angle_alpha   90.00
_cell.angle_beta   90.00
_cell.angle_gamma   90.00
#
_symmetry.space_group_name_H-M   'P 1'
#
loop_
_entity.id
_entity.type
_entity.pdbx_description
1 polymer ?
#
loop_
_entity_poly.entity_id
_entity_poly.type
_entity_poly.pdbx_seq_one_letter_code
_entity_poly.pdbx_strand_id
1 'polypeptide(L)'
;MNSELIGIINSAFEKTNIEPNEIEAVNDTLNLLDCGEIRVCEKINDEWVVNQWIKKAILLSFRTNKNSTLAGPYATWFDKVPGKTVGWTEEKYKEAGFRYVPNGVVRKSA
;
A
#
# COMPACT_ATOMS: atom_id res chain seq x y z
N MET A 1 -11.81 13.35 -8.72
CA MET A 1 -10.59 12.76 -9.23
C MET A 1 -10.42 11.31 -8.84
N ASN A 2 -10.67 10.96 -7.58
CA ASN A 2 -10.58 9.57 -7.16
C ASN A 2 -11.93 8.85 -7.15
N SER A 3 -12.99 9.51 -7.63
CA SER A 3 -14.34 8.95 -7.56
C SER A 3 -14.49 7.63 -8.31
N GLU A 4 -13.81 7.47 -9.44
CA GLU A 4 -13.82 6.22 -10.20
C GLU A 4 -13.13 5.09 -9.41
N LEU A 5 -11.95 5.36 -8.87
CA LEU A 5 -11.24 4.41 -8.02
C LEU A 5 -12.07 4.00 -6.81
N ILE A 6 -12.67 4.97 -6.14
CA ILE A 6 -13.53 4.74 -4.97
C ILE A 6 -14.67 3.79 -5.33
N GLY A 7 -15.33 4.01 -6.46
CA GLY A 7 -16.42 3.17 -6.93
C GLY A 7 -15.98 1.73 -7.20
N ILE A 8 -14.86 1.56 -7.88
CA ILE A 8 -14.31 0.24 -8.22
C ILE A 8 -13.93 -0.51 -6.93
N ILE A 9 -13.22 0.15 -6.02
CA ILE A 9 -12.78 -0.46 -4.75
C ILE A 9 -13.99 -0.87 -3.91
N ASN A 10 -14.96 0.00 -3.74
CA ASN A 10 -16.16 -0.31 -2.94
C ASN A 10 -16.94 -1.48 -3.54
N SER A 11 -17.08 -1.51 -4.86
CA SER A 11 -17.77 -2.61 -5.55
C SER A 11 -17.00 -3.93 -5.40
N ALA A 12 -15.69 -3.90 -5.62
CA ALA A 12 -14.84 -5.09 -5.51
C ALA A 12 -14.84 -5.68 -4.10
N PHE A 13 -14.93 -4.83 -3.08
CA PHE A 13 -14.90 -5.29 -1.69
C PHE A 13 -16.08 -6.20 -1.34
N GLU A 14 -17.22 -6.02 -2.00
CA GLU A 14 -18.42 -6.83 -1.78
C GLU A 14 -18.40 -8.15 -2.55
N LYS A 15 -17.40 -8.34 -3.44
CA LYS A 15 -17.33 -9.53 -4.30
C LYS A 15 -16.39 -10.58 -3.71
N THR A 16 -16.63 -11.85 -4.08
CA THR A 16 -15.73 -12.95 -3.75
C THR A 16 -14.59 -13.06 -4.76
N ASN A 17 -14.89 -12.90 -6.04
CA ASN A 17 -13.91 -12.96 -7.11
C ASN A 17 -13.53 -11.54 -7.55
N ILE A 18 -12.25 -11.27 -7.58
CA ILE A 18 -11.70 -9.96 -7.94
C ILE A 18 -11.18 -10.03 -9.37
N GLU A 19 -11.67 -9.14 -10.22
CA GLU A 19 -11.30 -9.10 -11.63
C GLU A 19 -10.03 -8.30 -11.88
N PRO A 20 -9.34 -8.50 -13.05
CA PRO A 20 -8.08 -7.81 -13.34
C PRO A 20 -8.14 -6.29 -13.23
N ASN A 21 -9.22 -5.65 -13.70
CA ASN A 21 -9.36 -4.20 -13.58
C ASN A 21 -9.51 -3.74 -12.14
N GLU A 22 -10.10 -4.57 -11.29
CA GLU A 22 -10.23 -4.30 -9.86
C GLU A 22 -8.90 -4.47 -9.13
N ILE A 23 -8.11 -5.46 -9.54
CA ILE A 23 -6.73 -5.63 -9.03
C ILE A 23 -5.88 -4.42 -9.41
N GLU A 24 -6.02 -3.93 -10.64
CA GLU A 24 -5.31 -2.72 -11.09
C GLU A 24 -5.70 -1.51 -10.23
N ALA A 25 -6.99 -1.34 -9.96
CA ALA A 25 -7.48 -0.25 -9.12
C ALA A 25 -6.92 -0.34 -7.68
N VAL A 26 -6.80 -1.55 -7.14
CA VAL A 26 -6.17 -1.77 -5.83
C VAL A 26 -4.70 -1.34 -5.88
N ASN A 27 -3.96 -1.77 -6.89
CA ASN A 27 -2.56 -1.43 -7.04
C ASN A 27 -2.35 0.08 -7.22
N ASP A 28 -3.19 0.74 -8.01
CA ASP A 28 -3.15 2.18 -8.19
C ASP A 28 -3.38 2.92 -6.87
N THR A 29 -4.34 2.46 -6.09
CA THR A 29 -4.62 3.02 -4.76
C THR A 29 -3.41 2.88 -3.84
N LEU A 30 -2.78 1.71 -3.82
CA LEU A 30 -1.58 1.47 -3.00
C LEU A 30 -0.41 2.33 -3.45
N ASN A 31 -0.26 2.55 -4.76
CA ASN A 31 0.80 3.43 -5.29
C ASN A 31 0.58 4.89 -4.87
N LEU A 32 -0.66 5.38 -4.95
CA LEU A 32 -0.99 6.73 -4.49
C LEU A 32 -0.75 6.89 -2.99
N LEU A 33 -1.06 5.86 -2.23
CA LEU A 33 -0.81 5.84 -0.78
C LEU A 33 0.69 5.80 -0.49
N ASP A 34 1.46 5.01 -1.25
CA ASP A 34 2.90 4.85 -1.07
C ASP A 34 3.66 6.15 -1.33
N CYS A 35 3.23 6.94 -2.31
CA CYS A 35 3.86 8.23 -2.63
C CYS A 35 3.29 9.39 -1.81
N GLY A 36 2.29 9.15 -0.97
CA GLY A 36 1.73 10.16 -0.08
C GLY A 36 0.70 11.10 -0.71
N GLU A 37 0.22 10.81 -1.91
CA GLU A 37 -0.84 11.61 -2.54
C GLU A 37 -2.19 11.43 -1.86
N ILE A 38 -2.42 10.27 -1.27
CA ILE A 38 -3.62 10.00 -0.48
C ILE A 38 -3.21 9.45 0.88
N ARG A 39 -4.09 9.56 1.86
CA ARG A 39 -3.86 9.09 3.21
C ARG A 39 -5.08 8.36 3.75
N VAL A 40 -4.85 7.30 4.53
CA VAL A 40 -5.93 6.56 5.19
C VAL A 40 -6.70 7.46 6.14
N CYS A 41 -5.98 8.28 6.90
CA CYS A 41 -6.55 9.25 7.82
C CYS A 41 -6.03 10.64 7.52
N GLU A 42 -6.90 11.62 7.51
CA GLU A 42 -6.50 13.00 7.28
C GLU A 42 -7.32 13.94 8.16
N LYS A 43 -6.77 15.09 8.46
CA LYS A 43 -7.44 16.10 9.27
C LYS A 43 -8.10 17.11 8.35
N ILE A 44 -9.43 17.18 8.41
CA ILE A 44 -10.23 18.11 7.61
C ILE A 44 -11.05 18.95 8.57
N ASN A 45 -10.92 20.29 8.48
CA ASN A 45 -11.64 21.24 9.37
C ASN A 45 -11.46 20.88 10.85
N ASP A 46 -10.21 20.58 11.24
CA ASP A 46 -9.82 20.18 12.61
C ASP A 46 -10.41 18.85 13.10
N GLU A 47 -11.07 18.09 12.25
CA GLU A 47 -11.57 16.76 12.58
C GLU A 47 -10.81 15.68 11.82
N TRP A 48 -10.54 14.55 12.49
CA TRP A 48 -9.94 13.39 11.83
C TRP A 48 -10.98 12.62 11.03
N VAL A 49 -10.66 12.40 9.76
CA VAL A 49 -11.50 11.65 8.83
C VAL A 49 -10.75 10.40 8.38
N VAL A 50 -11.44 9.26 8.41
CA VAL A 50 -10.90 7.99 7.92
C VAL A 50 -11.47 7.72 6.53
N ASN A 51 -10.59 7.55 5.57
CA ASN A 51 -10.96 7.19 4.19
C ASN A 51 -11.18 5.68 4.12
N GLN A 52 -12.40 5.24 4.41
CA GLN A 52 -12.73 3.82 4.49
C GLN A 52 -12.44 3.06 3.21
N TRP A 53 -12.62 3.70 2.05
CA TRP A 53 -12.33 3.06 0.75
C TRP A 53 -10.85 2.67 0.62
N ILE A 54 -9.94 3.45 1.19
CA ILE A 54 -8.50 3.14 1.19
C ILE A 54 -8.23 1.93 2.07
N LYS A 55 -8.87 1.83 3.23
CA LYS A 55 -8.78 0.63 4.08
C LYS A 55 -9.27 -0.61 3.32
N LYS A 56 -10.35 -0.48 2.59
CA LYS A 56 -10.87 -1.58 1.76
C LYS A 56 -9.87 -2.00 0.70
N ALA A 57 -9.20 -1.03 0.05
CA ALA A 57 -8.15 -1.34 -0.93
C ALA A 57 -6.99 -2.11 -0.30
N ILE A 58 -6.54 -1.72 0.88
CA ILE A 58 -5.48 -2.42 1.60
C ILE A 58 -5.91 -3.86 1.91
N LEU A 59 -7.12 -4.05 2.41
CA LEU A 59 -7.64 -5.39 2.70
C LEU A 59 -7.78 -6.24 1.43
N LEU A 60 -8.23 -5.63 0.34
CA LEU A 60 -8.29 -6.31 -0.95
C LEU A 60 -6.93 -6.76 -1.44
N SER A 61 -5.88 -5.97 -1.20
CA SER A 61 -4.52 -6.34 -1.60
C SER A 61 -4.05 -7.63 -0.94
N PHE A 62 -4.48 -7.89 0.28
CA PHE A 62 -4.16 -9.15 0.97
C PHE A 62 -4.88 -10.35 0.34
N ARG A 63 -6.02 -10.12 -0.29
CA ARG A 63 -6.78 -11.16 -1.00
C ARG A 63 -6.24 -11.43 -2.39
N THR A 64 -5.68 -10.41 -3.05
CA THR A 64 -5.20 -10.49 -4.43
C THR A 64 -3.73 -10.89 -4.53
N ASN A 65 -2.96 -10.72 -3.47
CA ASN A 65 -1.56 -11.09 -3.43
C ASN A 65 -1.36 -12.39 -2.66
N LYS A 66 -0.46 -13.23 -3.16
CA LYS A 66 -0.08 -14.47 -2.49
C LYS A 66 1.19 -14.26 -1.68
N ASN A 67 1.34 -15.02 -0.60
CA ASN A 67 2.60 -15.07 0.11
C ASN A 67 3.69 -15.60 -0.82
N SER A 68 4.85 -14.97 -0.74
CA SER A 68 6.03 -15.41 -1.49
C SER A 68 7.29 -15.19 -0.66
N THR A 69 8.36 -15.85 -1.06
CA THR A 69 9.63 -15.71 -0.38
C THR A 69 10.28 -14.38 -0.74
N LEU A 70 10.64 -13.61 0.27
CA LEU A 70 11.35 -12.35 0.14
C LEU A 70 12.80 -12.54 0.61
N ALA A 71 13.75 -12.21 -0.26
CA ALA A 71 15.17 -12.37 0.03
C ALA A 71 15.68 -11.28 0.96
N GLY A 72 16.59 -11.66 1.84
CA GLY A 72 17.28 -10.73 2.74
C GLY A 72 18.71 -11.18 2.99
N PRO A 73 19.56 -10.31 3.60
CA PRO A 73 20.98 -10.60 3.75
C PRO A 73 21.31 -11.71 4.74
N TYR A 74 20.42 -11.99 5.69
CA TYR A 74 20.65 -12.99 6.73
C TYR A 74 19.48 -13.94 6.91
N ALA A 75 18.40 -13.77 6.16
CA ALA A 75 17.22 -14.61 6.24
C ALA A 75 16.37 -14.44 4.99
N THR A 76 15.34 -15.25 4.88
CA THR A 76 14.24 -15.01 3.94
C THR A 76 12.96 -14.84 4.74
N TRP A 77 12.01 -14.16 4.15
CA TRP A 77 10.69 -13.96 4.75
C TRP A 77 9.62 -14.53 3.84
N PHE A 78 8.47 -14.81 4.40
CA PHE A 78 7.35 -15.34 3.62
C PHE A 78 6.15 -14.44 3.87
N ASP A 79 5.90 -13.52 2.94
CA ASP A 79 4.84 -12.51 3.08
C ASP A 79 4.28 -12.13 1.71
N LYS A 80 3.22 -11.38 1.73
CA LYS A 80 2.51 -10.95 0.52
C LYS A 80 2.69 -9.45 0.23
N VAL A 81 3.28 -8.69 1.14
CA VAL A 81 3.49 -7.24 0.96
C VAL A 81 4.97 -6.95 0.82
N PRO A 82 5.40 -6.35 -0.31
CA PRO A 82 6.80 -5.99 -0.47
C PRO A 82 7.20 -4.84 0.47
N GLY A 83 8.50 -4.68 0.70
CA GLY A 83 9.02 -3.56 1.45
C GLY A 83 8.92 -2.26 0.66
N LYS A 84 8.73 -1.15 1.37
CA LYS A 84 8.66 0.18 0.75
C LYS A 84 9.97 0.56 0.05
N THR A 85 11.10 0.17 0.63
CA THR A 85 12.42 0.62 0.19
C THR A 85 13.13 -0.36 -0.75
N VAL A 86 12.42 -1.34 -1.28
CA VAL A 86 13.00 -2.28 -2.24
C VAL A 86 13.53 -1.49 -3.45
N GLY A 87 14.82 -1.68 -3.75
CA GLY A 87 15.48 -0.99 -4.85
C GLY A 87 15.91 0.45 -4.56
N TRP A 88 15.74 0.93 -3.33
CA TRP A 88 16.18 2.28 -2.98
C TRP A 88 17.71 2.38 -2.97
N THR A 89 18.20 3.51 -3.44
CA THR A 89 19.63 3.86 -3.42
C THR A 89 19.93 4.76 -2.21
N GLU A 90 21.20 4.98 -1.95
CA GLU A 90 21.64 5.91 -0.90
C GLU A 90 21.06 7.31 -1.13
N GLU A 91 21.05 7.77 -2.39
CA GLU A 91 20.50 9.07 -2.76
C GLU A 91 19.01 9.16 -2.42
N LYS A 92 18.26 8.08 -2.63
CA LYS A 92 16.84 8.05 -2.32
C LYS A 92 16.60 8.17 -0.82
N TYR A 93 17.43 7.55 0.01
CA TYR A 93 17.35 7.69 1.46
C TYR A 93 17.65 9.13 1.92
N LYS A 94 18.69 9.73 1.32
CA LYS A 94 19.04 11.13 1.63
C LYS A 94 17.92 12.10 1.26
N GLU A 95 17.31 11.88 0.10
CA GLU A 95 16.17 12.67 -0.36
C GLU A 95 14.97 12.51 0.57
N ALA A 96 14.67 11.29 0.99
CA ALA A 96 13.56 10.99 1.88
C ALA A 96 13.80 11.49 3.31
N GLY A 97 15.06 11.63 3.73
CA GLY A 97 15.44 12.26 4.98
C GLY A 97 15.27 11.39 6.23
N PHE A 98 15.36 10.07 6.11
CA PHE A 98 15.29 9.19 7.28
C PHE A 98 16.35 8.09 7.22
N ARG A 99 16.62 7.51 8.39
CA ARG A 99 17.46 6.32 8.53
C ARG A 99 16.57 5.09 8.70
N TYR A 100 16.95 4.01 8.04
CA TYR A 100 16.26 2.73 8.15
C TYR A 100 17.18 1.76 8.89
N VAL A 101 16.95 1.59 10.18
CA VAL A 101 17.79 0.77 11.04
C VAL A 101 17.50 -0.71 10.76
N PRO A 102 18.55 -1.57 10.67
CA PRO A 102 18.35 -3.01 10.47
C PRO A 102 17.38 -3.61 11.47
N ASN A 103 16.59 -4.56 11.00
CA ASN A 103 15.45 -5.18 11.65
C ASN A 103 14.20 -4.30 11.73
N GLY A 104 14.22 -3.08 11.18
CA GLY A 104 13.01 -2.30 10.99
C GLY A 104 12.13 -2.91 9.91
N VAL A 105 10.83 -2.65 9.98
CA VAL A 105 9.86 -3.09 8.97
C VAL A 105 9.08 -1.89 8.46
N VAL A 106 9.19 -1.64 7.17
CA VAL A 106 8.38 -0.63 6.48
C VAL A 106 7.81 -1.28 5.23
N ARG A 107 6.53 -1.53 5.23
CA ARG A 107 5.84 -2.13 4.09
C ARG A 107 5.49 -1.08 3.05
N LYS A 108 5.34 -1.52 1.81
CA LYS A 108 4.81 -0.66 0.74
C LYS A 108 3.47 -0.07 1.20
N SER A 109 3.23 1.18 0.85
CA SER A 109 2.09 2.02 1.23
C SER A 109 2.14 2.63 2.64
N ALA A 110 3.21 2.38 3.36
CA ALA A 110 3.42 3.07 4.63
C ALA A 110 3.77 4.55 4.42
#